data_605dda9fed91971a07b8e72fc63cc746
#
_entry.id   605dda9fed91971a07b8e72fc63cc746
#
_cell.length_a   1.000
_cell.length_b   1.000
_cell.length_c   1.000
_cell.angle_alpha   90.00
_cell.angle_beta   90.00
_cell.angle_gamma   90.00
#
_symmetry.space_group_name_H-M   'P 1'
#
loop_
_entity.id
_entity.type
_entity.pdbx_description
1 polymer ?
#
loop_
_entity_poly.entity_id
_entity_poly.type
_entity_poly.pdbx_seq_one_letter_code
_entity_poly.pdbx_strand_id
1 'polypeptide(L)'
;MRITDLLDARSISLDCSPKTKQEALDTAVALMVKSGKINDEEAYRRQVYAREEESTTGIGEGIAIPHGKCDAVTKPGLAAMVIKDGVDFDALDGEPVTLLFLIAAPNTKDNVHLDVLSKLSVLMMDEDFSNGLRNAKSVEEFLKIIDKADDEKPDIDERLEDTGAKEDSKVKILAVTSCPTGIAHTYMAAEGLEKAARAKGCFIKVETRGSGGAKNVLTAAEIEEADCIIVAADAQVPMDRFDGKKLIECQVSDGISKADQLVERAMAGDAPIYQAKGAVQKSSQSK
;
A
#
# COMPACT_ATOMS: atom_id res chain seq x y z
N MET A 1 -16.47 2.66 -8.28
CA MET A 1 -17.01 2.71 -6.88
C MET A 1 -16.27 3.82 -6.16
N ARG A 2 -16.98 4.68 -5.41
CA ARG A 2 -16.35 5.76 -4.64
C ARG A 2 -15.90 5.24 -3.26
N ILE A 3 -14.90 5.90 -2.68
CA ILE A 3 -14.43 5.58 -1.31
C ILE A 3 -15.59 5.78 -0.32
N THR A 4 -16.40 6.82 -0.50
CA THR A 4 -17.57 7.12 0.35
C THR A 4 -18.72 6.10 0.22
N ASP A 5 -18.77 5.29 -0.83
CA ASP A 5 -19.70 4.15 -0.91
C ASP A 5 -19.38 3.07 0.13
N LEU A 6 -18.11 2.96 0.54
CA LEU A 6 -17.63 2.02 1.54
C LEU A 6 -17.67 2.60 2.96
N LEU A 7 -17.65 3.92 3.11
CA LEU A 7 -17.54 4.62 4.38
C LEU A 7 -18.89 5.20 4.83
N ASP A 8 -19.57 4.49 5.73
CA ASP A 8 -20.83 4.96 6.32
C ASP A 8 -20.56 6.04 7.37
N ALA A 9 -21.37 7.11 7.40
CA ALA A 9 -21.24 8.18 8.39
C ALA A 9 -21.27 7.66 9.84
N ARG A 10 -21.99 6.57 10.12
CA ARG A 10 -22.05 5.92 11.44
C ARG A 10 -20.76 5.21 11.82
N SER A 11 -19.90 4.90 10.85
CA SER A 11 -18.60 4.27 11.05
C SER A 11 -17.44 5.27 11.12
N ILE A 12 -17.74 6.56 11.29
CA ILE A 12 -16.75 7.64 11.45
C ILE A 12 -16.82 8.20 12.87
N SER A 13 -15.65 8.39 13.49
CA SER A 13 -15.53 9.12 14.75
C SER A 13 -14.35 10.09 14.68
N LEU A 14 -14.63 11.37 14.98
CA LEU A 14 -13.64 12.46 14.92
C LEU A 14 -13.04 12.82 16.28
N ASP A 15 -13.44 12.10 17.33
CA ASP A 15 -13.05 12.40 18.71
C ASP A 15 -12.82 11.11 19.50
N CYS A 16 -11.83 10.31 19.05
CA CYS A 16 -11.42 9.10 19.74
C CYS A 16 -10.18 9.36 20.60
N SER A 17 -10.08 8.69 21.75
CA SER A 17 -8.93 8.79 22.65
C SER A 17 -8.55 7.42 23.24
N PRO A 18 -8.33 6.38 22.41
CA PRO A 18 -7.84 5.09 22.89
C PRO A 18 -6.45 5.28 23.50
N LYS A 19 -6.14 4.52 24.54
CA LYS A 19 -4.86 4.61 25.24
C LYS A 19 -3.86 3.54 24.79
N THR A 20 -4.34 2.50 24.16
CA THR A 20 -3.54 1.38 23.66
C THR A 20 -3.94 1.05 22.22
N LYS A 21 -3.04 0.38 21.51
CA LYS A 21 -3.29 -0.21 20.19
C LYS A 21 -4.52 -1.12 20.21
N GLN A 22 -4.66 -1.93 21.27
CA GLN A 22 -5.81 -2.82 21.42
C GLN A 22 -7.13 -2.05 21.53
N GLU A 23 -7.19 -1.00 22.35
CA GLU A 23 -8.37 -0.14 22.47
C GLU A 23 -8.69 0.56 21.13
N ALA A 24 -7.67 0.95 20.37
CA ALA A 24 -7.86 1.54 19.05
C ALA A 24 -8.50 0.54 18.06
N LEU A 25 -8.00 -0.69 18.02
CA LEU A 25 -8.56 -1.76 17.19
C LEU A 25 -9.99 -2.11 17.59
N ASP A 26 -10.27 -2.25 18.89
CA ASP A 26 -11.62 -2.54 19.41
C ASP A 26 -12.61 -1.41 19.08
N THR A 27 -12.18 -0.16 19.21
CA THR A 27 -12.98 1.00 18.85
C THR A 27 -13.29 1.02 17.35
N ALA A 28 -12.29 0.75 16.52
CA ALA A 28 -12.47 0.69 15.07
C ALA A 28 -13.39 -0.45 14.63
N VAL A 29 -13.28 -1.64 15.26
CA VAL A 29 -14.21 -2.77 15.04
C VAL A 29 -15.63 -2.38 15.42
N ALA A 30 -15.83 -1.76 16.58
CA ALA A 30 -17.15 -1.30 17.02
C ALA A 30 -17.77 -0.26 16.06
N LEU A 31 -16.95 0.64 15.49
CA LEU A 31 -17.39 1.58 14.44
C LEU A 31 -17.81 0.83 13.17
N MET A 32 -17.04 -0.17 12.75
CA MET A 32 -17.37 -0.99 11.57
C MET A 32 -18.69 -1.74 11.76
N VAL A 33 -18.93 -2.30 12.94
CA VAL A 33 -20.19 -2.99 13.26
C VAL A 33 -21.39 -2.06 13.10
N LYS A 34 -21.29 -0.79 13.50
CA LYS A 34 -22.34 0.22 13.33
C LYS A 34 -22.76 0.44 11.87
N SER A 35 -21.88 0.16 10.92
CA SER A 35 -22.21 0.25 9.49
C SER A 35 -23.21 -0.82 9.03
N GLY A 36 -23.42 -1.89 9.82
CA GLY A 36 -24.29 -3.02 9.47
C GLY A 36 -23.68 -3.97 8.42
N LYS A 37 -22.37 -3.90 8.18
CA LYS A 37 -21.66 -4.71 7.18
C LYS A 37 -21.03 -5.98 7.78
N ILE A 38 -21.07 -6.12 9.11
CA ILE A 38 -20.52 -7.25 9.86
C ILE A 38 -21.67 -8.02 10.52
N ASN A 39 -21.71 -9.34 10.31
CA ASN A 39 -22.73 -10.21 10.90
C ASN A 39 -22.23 -11.01 12.14
N ASP A 40 -20.90 -11.10 12.33
CA ASP A 40 -20.25 -11.71 13.50
C ASP A 40 -19.06 -10.84 13.92
N GLU A 41 -19.28 -10.01 14.95
CA GLU A 41 -18.30 -9.08 15.47
C GLU A 41 -17.05 -9.80 15.99
N GLU A 42 -17.22 -10.89 16.73
CA GLU A 42 -16.13 -11.63 17.34
C GLU A 42 -15.25 -12.33 16.27
N ALA A 43 -15.86 -12.90 15.24
CA ALA A 43 -15.12 -13.50 14.14
C ALA A 43 -14.32 -12.43 13.38
N TYR A 44 -14.92 -11.27 13.12
CA TYR A 44 -14.23 -10.16 12.45
C TYR A 44 -13.10 -9.59 13.30
N ARG A 45 -13.34 -9.36 14.60
CA ARG A 45 -12.32 -8.89 15.55
C ARG A 45 -11.12 -9.82 15.56
N ARG A 46 -11.33 -11.13 15.72
CA ARG A 46 -10.23 -12.13 15.68
C ARG A 46 -9.41 -12.04 14.38
N GLN A 47 -10.07 -11.81 13.25
CA GLN A 47 -9.38 -11.69 11.98
C GLN A 47 -8.53 -10.42 11.88
N VAL A 48 -9.03 -9.28 12.38
CA VAL A 48 -8.27 -8.03 12.44
C VAL A 48 -7.04 -8.19 13.34
N TYR A 49 -7.19 -8.82 14.52
CA TYR A 49 -6.07 -9.08 15.42
C TYR A 49 -5.04 -10.03 14.80
N ALA A 50 -5.48 -11.14 14.23
CA ALA A 50 -4.59 -12.11 13.59
C ALA A 50 -3.75 -11.44 12.48
N ARG A 51 -4.36 -10.56 11.69
CA ARG A 51 -3.64 -9.80 10.67
C ARG A 51 -2.63 -8.81 11.27
N GLU A 52 -2.99 -8.14 12.33
CA GLU A 52 -2.12 -7.16 13.00
C GLU A 52 -0.91 -7.84 13.69
N GLU A 53 -1.07 -9.08 14.15
CA GLU A 53 0.01 -9.89 14.73
C GLU A 53 1.06 -10.32 13.68
N GLU A 54 0.69 -10.45 12.40
CA GLU A 54 1.64 -10.78 11.33
C GLU A 54 2.66 -9.64 11.11
N SER A 55 2.19 -8.42 11.12
CA SER A 55 2.99 -7.19 11.02
C SER A 55 2.12 -5.98 11.33
N THR A 56 2.71 -4.93 11.87
CA THR A 56 1.97 -3.69 12.15
C THR A 56 1.31 -3.11 10.90
N THR A 57 0.11 -2.60 11.06
CA THR A 57 -0.59 -1.83 10.03
C THR A 57 -0.45 -0.32 10.22
N GLY A 58 0.33 0.11 11.21
CA GLY A 58 0.78 1.49 11.36
C GLY A 58 1.88 1.78 10.34
N ILE A 59 1.54 2.57 9.31
CA ILE A 59 2.39 2.78 8.12
C ILE A 59 3.35 3.96 8.26
N GLY A 60 3.24 4.71 9.34
CA GLY A 60 3.98 5.96 9.57
C GLY A 60 3.12 7.21 9.30
N GLU A 61 3.71 8.37 9.50
CA GLU A 61 3.06 9.69 9.33
C GLU A 61 1.75 9.85 10.15
N GLY A 62 1.67 9.12 11.26
CA GLY A 62 0.51 9.10 12.13
C GLY A 62 -0.71 8.38 11.56
N ILE A 63 -0.51 7.43 10.63
CA ILE A 63 -1.58 6.70 9.94
C ILE A 63 -1.51 5.21 10.23
N ALA A 64 -2.67 4.58 10.45
CA ALA A 64 -2.83 3.13 10.47
C ALA A 64 -3.98 2.67 9.58
N ILE A 65 -3.82 1.51 8.95
CA ILE A 65 -4.82 0.89 8.07
C ILE A 65 -5.04 -0.60 8.43
N PRO A 66 -5.49 -0.89 9.67
CA PRO A 66 -5.84 -2.26 10.02
C PRO A 66 -6.94 -2.79 9.10
N HIS A 67 -6.91 -4.10 8.87
CA HIS A 67 -7.86 -4.72 7.97
C HIS A 67 -8.13 -6.19 8.32
N GLY A 68 -9.31 -6.67 7.94
CA GLY A 68 -9.69 -8.07 8.10
C GLY A 68 -10.52 -8.57 6.91
N LYS A 69 -10.21 -9.79 6.44
CA LYS A 69 -10.93 -10.47 5.37
C LYS A 69 -11.48 -11.78 5.90
N CYS A 70 -12.81 -11.91 6.00
CA CYS A 70 -13.46 -13.12 6.49
C CYS A 70 -14.94 -13.20 6.10
N ASP A 71 -15.54 -14.37 6.36
CA ASP A 71 -16.95 -14.62 6.06
C ASP A 71 -17.94 -13.83 6.93
N ALA A 72 -17.48 -13.25 8.04
CA ALA A 72 -18.27 -12.36 8.89
C ALA A 72 -18.56 -11.00 8.23
N VAL A 73 -17.84 -10.65 7.17
CA VAL A 73 -18.07 -9.43 6.40
C VAL A 73 -19.07 -9.70 5.29
N THR A 74 -20.26 -9.10 5.39
CA THR A 74 -21.35 -9.28 4.41
C THR A 74 -21.20 -8.41 3.17
N LYS A 75 -20.59 -7.22 3.34
CA LYS A 75 -20.28 -6.25 2.27
C LYS A 75 -18.98 -5.54 2.60
N PRO A 76 -18.21 -5.12 1.60
CA PRO A 76 -17.01 -4.30 1.82
C PRO A 76 -17.35 -3.05 2.62
N GLY A 77 -16.46 -2.65 3.52
CA GLY A 77 -16.67 -1.48 4.35
C GLY A 77 -15.40 -0.82 4.82
N LEU A 78 -15.56 0.47 5.17
CA LEU A 78 -14.56 1.27 5.84
C LEU A 78 -15.13 1.80 7.16
N ALA A 79 -14.27 1.89 8.17
CA ALA A 79 -14.50 2.73 9.34
C ALA A 79 -13.30 3.67 9.50
N ALA A 80 -13.54 4.88 9.97
CA ALA A 80 -12.51 5.88 10.15
C ALA A 80 -12.56 6.49 11.54
N MET A 81 -11.39 6.77 12.12
CA MET A 81 -11.34 7.52 13.36
C MET A 81 -10.15 8.46 13.41
N VAL A 82 -10.39 9.64 13.96
CA VAL A 82 -9.36 10.62 14.33
C VAL A 82 -9.07 10.44 15.82
N ILE A 83 -7.80 10.25 16.14
CA ILE A 83 -7.30 10.03 17.51
C ILE A 83 -6.53 11.29 17.92
N LYS A 84 -7.15 12.14 18.74
CA LYS A 84 -6.61 13.47 19.05
C LYS A 84 -5.25 13.46 19.71
N ASP A 85 -5.08 12.59 20.70
CA ASP A 85 -3.83 12.50 21.47
C ASP A 85 -2.79 11.60 20.81
N GLY A 86 -3.17 10.93 19.71
CA GLY A 86 -2.39 9.84 19.14
C GLY A 86 -2.39 8.58 20.02
N VAL A 87 -2.06 7.45 19.43
CA VAL A 87 -1.89 6.18 20.13
C VAL A 87 -0.64 5.47 19.61
N ASP A 88 0.14 4.89 20.50
CA ASP A 88 1.23 4.01 20.10
C ASP A 88 0.65 2.77 19.41
N PHE A 89 1.04 2.60 18.14
CA PHE A 89 0.52 1.56 17.26
C PHE A 89 1.62 0.64 16.73
N ASP A 90 2.84 0.75 17.29
CA ASP A 90 4.05 0.13 16.74
C ASP A 90 4.27 0.51 15.25
N ALA A 91 3.96 1.77 14.89
CA ALA A 91 4.07 2.24 13.51
C ALA A 91 5.51 2.14 13.00
N LEU A 92 5.68 2.03 11.67
CA LEU A 92 6.98 1.81 11.03
C LEU A 92 8.02 2.90 11.32
N ASP A 93 7.57 4.12 11.58
CA ASP A 93 8.41 5.29 11.95
C ASP A 93 8.49 5.52 13.47
N GLY A 94 7.75 4.75 14.27
CA GLY A 94 7.65 4.91 15.72
C GLY A 94 6.78 6.08 16.18
N GLU A 95 6.13 6.81 15.25
CA GLU A 95 5.28 7.92 15.59
C GLU A 95 3.87 7.48 16.00
N PRO A 96 3.19 8.22 16.92
CA PRO A 96 1.83 7.89 17.33
C PRO A 96 0.82 8.01 16.18
N VAL A 97 -0.10 7.07 16.07
CA VAL A 97 -1.18 7.11 15.10
C VAL A 97 -2.29 8.06 15.53
N THR A 98 -2.63 9.02 14.65
CA THR A 98 -3.68 10.02 14.83
C THR A 98 -4.84 9.87 13.87
N LEU A 99 -4.67 9.10 12.80
CA LEU A 99 -5.69 8.78 11.80
C LEU A 99 -5.69 7.28 11.51
N LEU A 100 -6.83 6.62 11.71
CA LEU A 100 -6.96 5.19 11.50
C LEU A 100 -8.13 4.89 10.57
N PHE A 101 -7.89 4.04 9.55
CA PHE A 101 -8.93 3.48 8.68
C PHE A 101 -8.93 1.96 8.82
N LEU A 102 -10.04 1.41 9.33
CA LEU A 102 -10.27 -0.03 9.37
C LEU A 102 -10.96 -0.49 8.09
N ILE A 103 -10.45 -1.52 7.48
CA ILE A 103 -10.96 -2.09 6.23
C ILE A 103 -11.61 -3.44 6.49
N ALA A 104 -12.87 -3.60 6.08
CA ALA A 104 -13.57 -4.87 6.10
C ALA A 104 -13.74 -5.40 4.67
N ALA A 105 -13.19 -6.58 4.40
CA ALA A 105 -13.29 -7.25 3.12
C ALA A 105 -14.03 -8.59 3.25
N PRO A 106 -15.07 -8.86 2.42
CA PRO A 106 -15.72 -10.17 2.40
C PRO A 106 -14.79 -11.23 1.78
N ASN A 107 -14.95 -12.47 2.19
CA ASN A 107 -14.19 -13.60 1.65
C ASN A 107 -14.78 -14.08 0.31
N THR A 108 -14.95 -13.15 -0.65
CA THR A 108 -15.46 -13.44 -2.00
C THR A 108 -14.34 -13.33 -3.02
N LYS A 109 -14.63 -13.82 -4.26
CA LYS A 109 -13.70 -13.71 -5.38
C LYS A 109 -13.75 -12.36 -6.08
N ASP A 110 -14.75 -11.53 -5.78
CA ASP A 110 -14.90 -10.19 -6.36
C ASP A 110 -13.93 -9.21 -5.70
N ASN A 111 -13.07 -8.63 -6.51
CA ASN A 111 -12.00 -7.74 -6.07
C ASN A 111 -12.29 -6.25 -6.29
N VAL A 112 -13.49 -5.89 -6.76
CA VAL A 112 -13.87 -4.50 -7.09
C VAL A 112 -13.64 -3.51 -5.94
N HIS A 113 -13.80 -3.97 -4.68
CA HIS A 113 -13.54 -3.14 -3.51
C HIS A 113 -12.05 -2.89 -3.25
N LEU A 114 -11.16 -3.74 -3.80
CA LEU A 114 -9.71 -3.60 -3.59
C LEU A 114 -9.14 -2.37 -4.29
N ASP A 115 -9.67 -2.02 -5.45
CA ASP A 115 -9.25 -0.83 -6.20
C ASP A 115 -9.54 0.45 -5.39
N VAL A 116 -10.72 0.50 -4.74
CA VAL A 116 -11.09 1.62 -3.87
C VAL A 116 -10.20 1.70 -2.63
N LEU A 117 -9.87 0.56 -2.03
CA LEU A 117 -8.99 0.50 -0.86
C LEU A 117 -7.55 0.89 -1.23
N SER A 118 -7.09 0.47 -2.39
CA SER A 118 -5.79 0.84 -2.94
C SER A 118 -5.71 2.36 -3.18
N LYS A 119 -6.77 2.93 -3.77
CA LYS A 119 -6.87 4.37 -3.99
C LYS A 119 -6.84 5.16 -2.69
N LEU A 120 -7.59 4.72 -1.67
CA LEU A 120 -7.55 5.33 -0.34
C LEU A 120 -6.15 5.30 0.26
N SER A 121 -5.45 4.16 0.17
CA SER A 121 -4.09 4.01 0.69
C SER A 121 -3.11 4.99 0.05
N VAL A 122 -3.22 5.20 -1.26
CA VAL A 122 -2.41 6.17 -2.01
C VAL A 122 -2.77 7.62 -1.63
N LEU A 123 -4.07 7.92 -1.45
CA LEU A 123 -4.50 9.25 -1.02
C LEU A 123 -3.95 9.62 0.37
N MET A 124 -3.83 8.64 1.27
CA MET A 124 -3.28 8.87 2.61
C MET A 124 -1.80 9.27 2.62
N MET A 125 -1.04 9.01 1.55
CA MET A 125 0.33 9.50 1.39
C MET A 125 0.42 10.99 1.02
N ASP A 126 -0.71 11.65 0.82
CA ASP A 126 -0.81 13.09 0.58
C ASP A 126 -1.03 13.78 1.92
N GLU A 127 -0.04 14.61 2.34
CA GLU A 127 -0.08 15.30 3.62
C GLU A 127 -1.27 16.27 3.74
N ASP A 128 -1.61 16.98 2.68
CA ASP A 128 -2.73 17.94 2.69
C ASP A 128 -4.06 17.19 2.88
N PHE A 129 -4.22 16.04 2.21
CA PHE A 129 -5.37 15.18 2.38
C PHE A 129 -5.46 14.63 3.82
N SER A 130 -4.40 14.03 4.33
CA SER A 130 -4.36 13.45 5.67
C SER A 130 -4.57 14.50 6.75
N ASN A 131 -3.97 15.68 6.62
CA ASN A 131 -4.14 16.80 7.54
C ASN A 131 -5.56 17.40 7.46
N GLY A 132 -6.13 17.46 6.27
CA GLY A 132 -7.53 17.85 6.08
C GLY A 132 -8.47 16.94 6.87
N LEU A 133 -8.29 15.63 6.80
CA LEU A 133 -9.09 14.65 7.54
C LEU A 133 -8.93 14.80 9.06
N ARG A 134 -7.68 14.95 9.55
CA ARG A 134 -7.41 15.15 10.99
C ARG A 134 -8.06 16.41 11.56
N ASN A 135 -8.22 17.45 10.74
CA ASN A 135 -8.75 18.74 11.14
C ASN A 135 -10.25 18.94 10.83
N ALA A 136 -10.91 17.95 10.21
CA ALA A 136 -12.32 18.01 9.89
C ALA A 136 -13.17 18.27 11.13
N LYS A 137 -14.12 19.22 11.04
CA LYS A 137 -14.97 19.64 12.16
C LYS A 137 -16.27 18.87 12.27
N SER A 138 -16.65 18.18 11.21
CA SER A 138 -17.86 17.34 11.17
C SER A 138 -17.64 16.13 10.25
N VAL A 139 -18.48 15.11 10.41
CA VAL A 139 -18.49 13.92 9.55
C VAL A 139 -18.76 14.30 8.10
N GLU A 140 -19.62 15.30 7.86
CA GLU A 140 -19.93 15.80 6.52
C GLU A 140 -18.70 16.46 5.88
N GLU A 141 -17.91 17.21 6.63
CA GLU A 141 -16.65 17.80 6.15
C GLU A 141 -15.64 16.71 5.84
N PHE A 142 -15.49 15.72 6.72
CA PHE A 142 -14.62 14.56 6.52
C PHE A 142 -14.94 13.82 5.22
N LEU A 143 -16.22 13.53 4.98
CA LEU A 143 -16.68 12.87 3.75
C LEU A 143 -16.46 13.73 2.50
N LYS A 144 -16.67 15.06 2.58
CA LYS A 144 -16.44 15.99 1.46
C LYS A 144 -14.96 16.04 1.07
N ILE A 145 -14.04 15.98 2.02
CA ILE A 145 -12.60 15.94 1.74
C ILE A 145 -12.26 14.67 0.96
N ILE A 146 -12.82 13.53 1.37
CA ILE A 146 -12.63 12.25 0.66
C ILE A 146 -13.22 12.31 -0.74
N ASP A 147 -14.47 12.77 -0.88
CA ASP A 147 -15.15 12.88 -2.17
C ASP A 147 -14.38 13.75 -3.17
N LYS A 148 -13.89 14.91 -2.69
CA LYS A 148 -13.09 15.79 -3.52
C LYS A 148 -11.80 15.14 -4.00
N ALA A 149 -11.07 14.47 -3.11
CA ALA A 149 -9.84 13.79 -3.46
C ALA A 149 -10.10 12.59 -4.41
N ASP A 150 -11.21 11.90 -4.25
CA ASP A 150 -11.63 10.79 -5.09
C ASP A 150 -11.97 11.25 -6.52
N ASP A 151 -12.55 12.45 -6.67
CA ASP A 151 -12.85 13.05 -7.97
C ASP A 151 -11.61 13.63 -8.68
N GLU A 152 -10.64 14.16 -7.93
CA GLU A 152 -9.46 14.84 -8.47
C GLU A 152 -8.34 13.89 -8.90
N LYS A 153 -8.26 12.69 -8.33
CA LYS A 153 -7.21 11.72 -8.65
C LYS A 153 -7.77 10.59 -9.52
N PRO A 154 -7.19 10.34 -10.71
CA PRO A 154 -7.59 9.23 -11.58
C PRO A 154 -7.39 7.89 -10.86
N ASP A 155 -8.03 6.85 -11.39
CA ASP A 155 -7.85 5.49 -10.89
C ASP A 155 -6.36 5.08 -10.95
N ILE A 156 -5.96 4.21 -10.01
CA ILE A 156 -4.55 3.79 -9.88
C ILE A 156 -4.03 3.18 -11.19
N ASP A 157 -4.88 2.46 -11.93
CA ASP A 157 -4.49 1.85 -13.19
C ASP A 157 -4.12 2.89 -14.26
N GLU A 158 -4.88 4.00 -14.36
CA GLU A 158 -4.55 5.11 -15.26
C GLU A 158 -3.27 5.85 -14.82
N ARG A 159 -3.02 5.93 -13.52
CA ARG A 159 -1.81 6.57 -12.97
C ARG A 159 -0.55 5.73 -13.17
N LEU A 160 -0.66 4.40 -13.11
CA LEU A 160 0.47 3.49 -13.36
C LEU A 160 0.86 3.46 -14.85
N GLU A 161 -0.05 3.82 -15.77
CA GLU A 161 0.24 3.95 -17.19
C GLU A 161 0.92 5.29 -17.54
N ASP A 162 0.63 6.35 -16.77
CA ASP A 162 1.22 7.69 -16.96
C ASP A 162 2.43 7.89 -16.02
N THR A 163 3.50 7.19 -16.28
CA THR A 163 4.76 7.31 -15.51
C THR A 163 5.47 8.65 -15.70
N GLY A 164 4.86 9.65 -16.36
CA GLY A 164 5.30 11.07 -16.44
C GLY A 164 6.79 11.38 -16.60
N ALA A 165 7.63 10.36 -16.50
CA ALA A 165 9.04 10.44 -16.71
C ALA A 165 9.35 10.16 -18.19
N LYS A 166 9.98 11.10 -18.85
CA LYS A 166 10.37 11.00 -20.25
C LYS A 166 11.14 9.70 -20.48
N GLU A 167 10.72 8.90 -21.47
CA GLU A 167 11.45 7.71 -21.96
C GLU A 167 12.94 8.01 -22.29
N ASP A 168 13.27 9.29 -22.46
CA ASP A 168 14.63 9.81 -22.69
C ASP A 168 15.48 9.97 -21.40
N SER A 169 15.01 9.50 -20.23
CA SER A 169 15.84 9.57 -19.02
C SER A 169 17.06 8.65 -19.15
N LYS A 170 18.24 9.15 -18.69
CA LYS A 170 19.51 8.42 -18.78
C LYS A 170 19.54 7.14 -17.93
N VAL A 171 18.63 6.99 -16.97
CA VAL A 171 18.56 5.85 -16.05
C VAL A 171 17.15 5.28 -16.09
N LYS A 172 17.04 3.99 -16.39
CA LYS A 172 15.80 3.23 -16.39
C LYS A 172 15.74 2.30 -15.19
N ILE A 173 14.84 2.58 -14.26
CA ILE A 173 14.59 1.74 -13.09
C ILE A 173 13.29 0.96 -13.31
N LEU A 174 13.29 -0.31 -12.98
CA LEU A 174 12.07 -1.10 -12.85
C LEU A 174 11.85 -1.46 -11.38
N ALA A 175 10.61 -1.61 -10.99
CA ALA A 175 10.31 -2.06 -9.63
C ALA A 175 9.18 -3.10 -9.61
N VAL A 176 9.18 -3.93 -8.57
CA VAL A 176 8.08 -4.84 -8.26
C VAL A 176 7.70 -4.64 -6.80
N THR A 177 6.42 -4.44 -6.53
CA THR A 177 5.89 -4.33 -5.18
C THR A 177 4.90 -5.44 -4.89
N SER A 178 4.98 -6.06 -3.71
CA SER A 178 4.07 -7.12 -3.30
C SER A 178 4.00 -7.24 -1.79
N CYS A 179 2.81 -7.49 -1.24
CA CYS A 179 2.63 -7.82 0.17
C CYS A 179 1.69 -9.02 0.33
N PRO A 180 1.72 -9.74 1.48
CA PRO A 180 0.92 -10.95 1.68
C PRO A 180 -0.58 -10.75 1.49
N THR A 181 -1.12 -9.62 1.91
CA THR A 181 -2.53 -9.27 1.70
C THR A 181 -2.80 -8.71 0.31
N GLY A 182 -1.77 -8.19 -0.38
CA GLY A 182 -1.85 -7.63 -1.72
C GLY A 182 -2.75 -6.39 -1.83
N ILE A 183 -2.92 -5.63 -0.75
CA ILE A 183 -3.83 -4.47 -0.73
C ILE A 183 -3.03 -3.18 -0.53
N ALA A 184 -2.94 -2.67 0.70
CA ALA A 184 -2.44 -1.33 0.96
C ALA A 184 -0.95 -1.15 0.66
N HIS A 185 -0.08 -1.93 1.31
CA HIS A 185 1.37 -1.75 1.24
C HIS A 185 1.92 -1.89 -0.18
N THR A 186 1.34 -2.79 -1.00
CA THR A 186 1.73 -2.97 -2.40
C THR A 186 1.63 -1.67 -3.19
N TYR A 187 0.50 -0.99 -3.09
CA TYR A 187 0.23 0.24 -3.86
C TYR A 187 0.91 1.46 -3.26
N MET A 188 1.04 1.53 -1.94
CA MET A 188 1.76 2.61 -1.27
C MET A 188 3.25 2.58 -1.59
N ALA A 189 3.87 1.38 -1.61
CA ALA A 189 5.26 1.23 -2.02
C ALA A 189 5.47 1.62 -3.49
N ALA A 190 4.53 1.27 -4.37
CA ALA A 190 4.58 1.69 -5.77
C ALA A 190 4.54 3.22 -5.89
N GLU A 191 3.56 3.89 -5.26
CA GLU A 191 3.44 5.36 -5.26
C GLU A 191 4.68 6.03 -4.66
N GLY A 192 5.21 5.49 -3.55
CA GLY A 192 6.42 6.01 -2.91
C GLY A 192 7.62 5.99 -3.86
N LEU A 193 7.85 4.87 -4.53
CA LEU A 193 8.94 4.71 -5.50
C LEU A 193 8.75 5.62 -6.72
N GLU A 194 7.53 5.75 -7.25
CA GLU A 194 7.23 6.63 -8.38
C GLU A 194 7.39 8.10 -8.02
N LYS A 195 6.93 8.52 -6.84
CA LYS A 195 7.11 9.89 -6.32
C LYS A 195 8.59 10.23 -6.17
N ALA A 196 9.38 9.32 -5.59
CA ALA A 196 10.83 9.49 -5.44
C ALA A 196 11.54 9.58 -6.80
N ALA A 197 11.19 8.73 -7.76
CA ALA A 197 11.76 8.75 -9.09
C ALA A 197 11.43 10.05 -9.86
N ARG A 198 10.18 10.51 -9.78
CA ARG A 198 9.76 11.81 -10.36
C ARG A 198 10.54 12.98 -9.77
N ALA A 199 10.70 13.00 -8.44
CA ALA A 199 11.46 14.05 -7.76
C ALA A 199 12.92 14.09 -8.20
N LYS A 200 13.51 12.95 -8.56
CA LYS A 200 14.89 12.82 -9.03
C LYS A 200 15.04 12.86 -10.56
N GLY A 201 13.93 12.96 -11.29
CA GLY A 201 13.92 13.06 -12.75
C GLY A 201 14.38 11.78 -13.47
N CYS A 202 14.24 10.61 -12.85
CA CYS A 202 14.54 9.33 -13.47
C CYS A 202 13.27 8.57 -13.88
N PHE A 203 13.41 7.70 -14.89
CA PHE A 203 12.32 6.82 -15.30
C PHE A 203 12.17 5.66 -14.33
N ILE A 204 10.94 5.37 -13.93
CA ILE A 204 10.58 4.16 -13.20
C ILE A 204 9.29 3.56 -13.74
N LYS A 205 9.24 2.24 -13.88
CA LYS A 205 8.01 1.48 -14.10
C LYS A 205 7.83 0.49 -12.97
N VAL A 206 6.66 0.48 -12.34
CA VAL A 206 6.37 -0.37 -11.18
C VAL A 206 5.32 -1.40 -11.50
N GLU A 207 5.68 -2.68 -11.42
CA GLU A 207 4.76 -3.80 -11.43
C GLU A 207 4.20 -3.99 -10.02
N THR A 208 2.88 -3.92 -9.86
CA THR A 208 2.21 -4.21 -8.58
C THR A 208 1.63 -5.62 -8.60
N ARG A 209 1.91 -6.40 -7.55
CA ARG A 209 1.38 -7.76 -7.37
C ARG A 209 0.46 -7.78 -6.16
N GLY A 210 -0.74 -7.30 -6.38
CA GLY A 210 -1.78 -7.21 -5.37
C GLY A 210 -2.72 -8.41 -5.37
N SER A 211 -3.72 -8.40 -4.50
CA SER A 211 -4.77 -9.43 -4.41
C SER A 211 -5.66 -9.53 -5.66
N GLY A 212 -5.70 -8.47 -6.49
CA GLY A 212 -6.34 -8.44 -7.80
C GLY A 212 -5.49 -9.02 -8.94
N GLY A 213 -4.30 -9.54 -8.64
CA GLY A 213 -3.35 -10.04 -9.63
C GLY A 213 -2.20 -9.06 -9.90
N ALA A 214 -1.36 -9.41 -10.88
CA ALA A 214 -0.27 -8.54 -11.29
C ALA A 214 -0.78 -7.50 -12.28
N LYS A 215 -0.47 -6.21 -12.02
CA LYS A 215 -0.77 -5.08 -12.90
C LYS A 215 0.54 -4.45 -13.38
N ASN A 216 0.51 -3.81 -14.54
CA ASN A 216 1.65 -3.13 -15.14
C ASN A 216 2.90 -4.05 -15.25
N VAL A 217 2.67 -5.28 -15.70
CA VAL A 217 3.67 -6.36 -15.70
C VAL A 217 4.89 -5.97 -16.53
N LEU A 218 6.08 -6.19 -15.96
CA LEU A 218 7.36 -5.93 -16.63
C LEU A 218 7.60 -6.96 -17.72
N THR A 219 7.86 -6.49 -18.93
CA THR A 219 8.21 -7.34 -20.09
C THR A 219 9.68 -7.74 -20.07
N ALA A 220 10.02 -8.79 -20.77
CA ALA A 220 11.43 -9.23 -20.92
C ALA A 220 12.31 -8.15 -21.57
N ALA A 221 11.77 -7.42 -22.54
CA ALA A 221 12.48 -6.32 -23.19
C ALA A 221 12.78 -5.16 -22.23
N GLU A 222 11.82 -4.75 -21.44
CA GLU A 222 12.00 -3.72 -20.40
C GLU A 222 13.03 -4.14 -19.37
N ILE A 223 12.97 -5.42 -18.92
CA ILE A 223 13.94 -5.98 -17.97
C ILE A 223 15.35 -5.96 -18.58
N GLU A 224 15.50 -6.28 -19.87
CA GLU A 224 16.79 -6.27 -20.54
C GLU A 224 17.39 -4.86 -20.61
N GLU A 225 16.57 -3.84 -20.86
CA GLU A 225 16.99 -2.43 -20.96
C GLU A 225 17.19 -1.76 -19.59
N ALA A 226 16.70 -2.34 -18.51
CA ALA A 226 16.76 -1.73 -17.19
C ALA A 226 18.19 -1.65 -16.64
N ASP A 227 18.54 -0.51 -16.06
CA ASP A 227 19.80 -0.28 -15.36
C ASP A 227 19.80 -0.90 -13.96
N CYS A 228 18.65 -0.89 -13.28
CA CYS A 228 18.48 -1.47 -11.95
C CYS A 228 17.01 -1.88 -11.72
N ILE A 229 16.83 -2.91 -10.91
CA ILE A 229 15.53 -3.42 -10.49
C ILE A 229 15.40 -3.30 -8.98
N ILE A 230 14.26 -2.80 -8.49
CA ILE A 230 13.91 -2.75 -7.07
C ILE A 230 12.79 -3.76 -6.83
N VAL A 231 12.99 -4.73 -5.95
CA VAL A 231 11.96 -5.65 -5.49
C VAL A 231 11.64 -5.34 -4.03
N ALA A 232 10.56 -4.59 -3.81
CA ALA A 232 10.05 -4.23 -2.49
C ALA A 232 8.87 -5.16 -2.16
N ALA A 233 9.15 -6.32 -1.56
CA ALA A 233 8.16 -7.37 -1.44
C ALA A 233 8.33 -8.24 -0.19
N ASP A 234 7.20 -8.50 0.50
CA ASP A 234 7.08 -9.47 1.59
C ASP A 234 6.30 -10.72 1.13
N ALA A 235 5.80 -10.73 -0.11
CA ALA A 235 5.18 -11.88 -0.75
C ALA A 235 6.04 -12.37 -1.93
N GLN A 236 5.76 -13.60 -2.37
CA GLN A 236 6.56 -14.26 -3.39
C GLN A 236 6.48 -13.55 -4.75
N VAL A 237 7.63 -13.20 -5.31
CA VAL A 237 7.80 -12.59 -6.63
C VAL A 237 8.53 -13.57 -7.55
N PRO A 238 8.16 -13.70 -8.84
CA PRO A 238 8.93 -14.50 -9.82
C PRO A 238 10.28 -13.85 -10.09
N MET A 239 11.32 -14.27 -9.37
CA MET A 239 12.65 -13.64 -9.38
C MET A 239 13.53 -14.10 -10.56
N ASP A 240 13.30 -15.29 -11.10
CA ASP A 240 14.15 -15.90 -12.14
C ASP A 240 14.32 -15.01 -13.39
N ARG A 241 13.30 -14.21 -13.69
CA ARG A 241 13.29 -13.25 -14.81
C ARG A 241 14.31 -12.10 -14.67
N PHE A 242 14.89 -11.92 -13.49
CA PHE A 242 15.84 -10.86 -13.18
C PHE A 242 17.29 -11.36 -13.12
N ASP A 243 17.54 -12.60 -13.54
CA ASP A 243 18.89 -13.18 -13.53
C ASP A 243 19.89 -12.31 -14.30
N GLY A 244 21.05 -12.06 -13.68
CA GLY A 244 22.10 -11.22 -14.24
C GLY A 244 21.88 -9.69 -14.13
N LYS A 245 20.76 -9.23 -13.57
CA LYS A 245 20.44 -7.81 -13.41
C LYS A 245 20.91 -7.26 -12.05
N LYS A 246 21.27 -5.97 -12.03
CA LYS A 246 21.44 -5.24 -10.77
C LYS A 246 20.10 -5.18 -10.06
N LEU A 247 20.02 -5.67 -8.83
CA LEU A 247 18.77 -5.79 -8.11
C LEU A 247 18.92 -5.43 -6.63
N ILE A 248 18.01 -4.59 -6.15
CA ILE A 248 17.84 -4.26 -4.73
C ILE A 248 16.60 -5.01 -4.25
N GLU A 249 16.79 -5.94 -3.32
CA GLU A 249 15.70 -6.65 -2.65
C GLU A 249 15.51 -6.07 -1.25
N CYS A 250 14.27 -5.75 -0.90
CA CYS A 250 13.90 -5.15 0.37
C CYS A 250 12.46 -5.50 0.76
N GLN A 251 12.07 -5.18 1.97
CA GLN A 251 10.68 -5.31 2.43
C GLN A 251 9.78 -4.30 1.73
N VAL A 252 8.49 -4.60 1.59
CA VAL A 252 7.51 -3.68 0.99
C VAL A 252 7.43 -2.35 1.76
N SER A 253 7.60 -2.37 3.07
CA SER A 253 7.65 -1.19 3.94
C SER A 253 8.82 -0.24 3.61
N ASP A 254 9.95 -0.76 3.15
CA ASP A 254 11.07 0.08 2.71
C ASP A 254 10.72 0.87 1.43
N GLY A 255 9.90 0.31 0.55
CA GLY A 255 9.35 1.02 -0.61
C GLY A 255 8.44 2.19 -0.24
N ILE A 256 7.87 2.19 0.97
CA ILE A 256 7.08 3.29 1.53
C ILE A 256 8.00 4.31 2.22
N SER A 257 8.75 3.87 3.23
CA SER A 257 9.49 4.75 4.14
C SER A 257 10.88 5.16 3.67
N LYS A 258 11.50 4.41 2.73
CA LYS A 258 12.86 4.60 2.24
C LYS A 258 12.94 4.72 0.72
N ALA A 259 11.82 5.08 0.06
CA ALA A 259 11.72 5.14 -1.39
C ALA A 259 12.82 6.03 -2.02
N ASP A 260 13.10 7.19 -1.43
CA ASP A 260 14.15 8.10 -1.89
C ASP A 260 15.53 7.46 -1.90
N GLN A 261 15.88 6.74 -0.82
CA GLN A 261 17.16 6.06 -0.69
C GLN A 261 17.28 4.88 -1.67
N LEU A 262 16.20 4.13 -1.89
CA LEU A 262 16.16 3.02 -2.84
C LEU A 262 16.37 3.50 -4.27
N VAL A 263 15.70 4.59 -4.66
CA VAL A 263 15.85 5.19 -5.99
C VAL A 263 17.26 5.78 -6.16
N GLU A 264 17.82 6.45 -5.15
CA GLU A 264 19.20 6.95 -5.20
C GLU A 264 20.22 5.82 -5.41
N ARG A 265 20.10 4.73 -4.66
CA ARG A 265 20.97 3.56 -4.82
C ARG A 265 20.85 2.93 -6.21
N ALA A 266 19.61 2.83 -6.71
CA ALA A 266 19.36 2.32 -8.06
C ALA A 266 19.99 3.22 -9.12
N MET A 267 19.86 4.55 -9.02
CA MET A 267 20.47 5.53 -9.93
C MET A 267 22.00 5.51 -9.88
N ALA A 268 22.57 5.33 -8.69
CA ALA A 268 24.03 5.19 -8.51
C ALA A 268 24.60 3.87 -9.05
N GLY A 269 23.72 2.92 -9.39
CA GLY A 269 24.13 1.57 -9.78
C GLY A 269 24.73 0.76 -8.65
N ASP A 270 24.48 1.16 -7.40
CA ASP A 270 24.92 0.49 -6.17
C ASP A 270 23.92 -0.63 -5.79
N ALA A 271 23.91 -1.68 -6.60
CA ALA A 271 23.10 -2.85 -6.37
C ALA A 271 23.87 -4.12 -6.79
N PRO A 272 23.74 -5.22 -6.03
CA PRO A 272 24.34 -6.49 -6.40
C PRO A 272 23.70 -7.04 -7.67
N ILE A 273 24.46 -7.86 -8.39
CA ILE A 273 23.92 -8.61 -9.54
C ILE A 273 23.16 -9.82 -8.97
N TYR A 274 21.89 -9.91 -9.29
CA TYR A 274 21.05 -11.05 -8.89
C TYR A 274 21.43 -12.29 -9.70
N GLN A 275 21.52 -13.43 -9.02
CA GLN A 275 21.74 -14.74 -9.62
C GLN A 275 20.59 -15.67 -9.21
N ALA A 276 19.81 -16.14 -10.18
CA ALA A 276 18.72 -17.07 -9.93
C ALA A 276 19.27 -18.42 -9.43
N LYS A 277 18.69 -18.93 -8.34
CA LYS A 277 19.06 -20.24 -7.78
C LYS A 277 18.60 -21.34 -8.74
N GLY A 278 19.51 -21.80 -9.63
CA GLY A 278 19.23 -22.85 -10.59
C GLY A 278 19.88 -22.67 -11.97
N ALA A 279 20.55 -21.57 -12.23
CA ALA A 279 21.35 -21.43 -13.45
C ALA A 279 22.59 -22.36 -13.36
N VAL A 280 22.43 -23.60 -13.79
CA VAL A 280 23.52 -24.52 -14.08
C VAL A 280 24.39 -23.83 -15.12
N GLN A 281 25.63 -23.56 -14.75
CA GLN A 281 26.67 -23.11 -15.67
C GLN A 281 26.66 -24.02 -16.91
N LYS A 282 26.21 -23.50 -18.05
CA LYS A 282 26.58 -24.06 -19.34
C LYS A 282 28.05 -23.75 -19.53
N SER A 283 28.90 -24.63 -19.01
CA SER A 283 30.30 -24.64 -19.33
C SER A 283 30.45 -24.77 -20.84
N SER A 284 31.00 -23.72 -21.45
CA SER A 284 31.57 -23.76 -22.79
C SER A 284 32.64 -24.86 -22.85
N GLN A 285 32.33 -26.00 -23.37
CA GLN A 285 33.31 -26.89 -23.94
C GLN A 285 33.35 -26.67 -25.45
N SER A 286 34.24 -25.79 -25.85
CA SER A 286 34.77 -25.78 -27.22
C SER A 286 35.73 -26.96 -27.37
N LYS A 287 35.49 -27.80 -28.33
CA LYS A 287 36.50 -28.56 -29.09
C LYS A 287 36.24 -28.33 -30.55
#